data_01411a281c0797daecc6f764429e4314
#
_entry.id   01411a281c0797daecc6f764429e4314
#
_cell.length_a   1.000
_cell.length_b   1.000
_cell.length_c   1.000
_cell.angle_alpha   90.00
_cell.angle_beta   90.00
_cell.angle_gamma   90.00
#
_symmetry.space_group_name_H-M   'P 1'
#
loop_
_entity.id
_entity.type
_entity.pdbx_description
1 polymer ?
#
loop_
_entity_poly.entity_id
_entity_poly.type
_entity_poly.pdbx_seq_one_letter_code
_entity_poly.pdbx_strand_id
1 'polypeptide(L)' 'MKTYKFNSRKLAQSFAYRTDNLVIVHGDDGKFWVVTPAQAAKLERQGYEWVR' A
#
# COMPACT_ATOMS: atom_id res chain seq x y z
N MET A 1 12.56 -5.57 -2.52
CA MET A 1 11.11 -5.73 -2.32
C MET A 1 10.37 -4.82 -3.26
N LYS A 2 9.28 -5.30 -3.83
CA LYS A 2 8.52 -4.52 -4.79
C LYS A 2 7.42 -3.72 -4.10
N THR A 3 7.40 -2.45 -4.34
CA THR A 3 6.32 -1.57 -3.91
C THR A 3 5.64 -1.03 -5.15
N TYR A 4 4.33 -1.26 -5.24
CA TYR A 4 3.55 -0.76 -6.36
C TYR A 4 2.89 0.54 -5.93
N LYS A 5 3.13 1.60 -6.69
CA LYS A 5 2.62 2.93 -6.35
C LYS A 5 1.57 3.36 -7.36
N PHE A 6 0.45 3.84 -6.87
CA PHE A 6 -0.67 4.28 -7.69
C PHE A 6 -1.08 5.68 -7.30
N ASN A 7 -1.50 6.46 -8.28
CA ASN A 7 -2.01 7.81 -8.03
C ASN A 7 -3.45 7.81 -7.55
N SER A 8 -4.14 6.67 -7.70
CA SER A 8 -5.56 6.57 -7.40
C SER A 8 -5.79 5.44 -6.39
N ARG A 9 -6.59 5.73 -5.38
CA ARG A 9 -7.01 4.71 -4.41
C ARG A 9 -7.74 3.57 -5.11
N LYS A 10 -8.58 3.91 -6.07
CA LYS A 10 -9.37 2.92 -6.80
C LYS A 10 -8.48 1.95 -7.56
N LEU A 11 -7.44 2.47 -8.20
CA LEU A 11 -6.49 1.63 -8.92
C LEU A 11 -5.70 0.75 -7.96
N ALA A 12 -5.28 1.30 -6.83
CA ALA A 12 -4.56 0.54 -5.82
C ALA A 12 -5.42 -0.58 -5.25
N GLN A 13 -6.67 -0.29 -4.95
CA GLN A 13 -7.62 -1.29 -4.43
C GLN A 13 -7.85 -2.39 -5.46
N SER A 14 -8.03 -2.03 -6.72
CA SER A 14 -8.24 -3.00 -7.77
C SER A 14 -7.05 -3.94 -7.92
N PHE A 15 -5.85 -3.38 -7.85
CA PHE A 15 -4.63 -4.18 -7.93
C PHE A 15 -4.49 -5.10 -6.71
N ALA A 16 -4.69 -4.56 -5.52
CA ALA A 16 -4.57 -5.34 -4.28
C ALA A 16 -5.62 -6.45 -4.22
N TYR A 17 -6.80 -6.20 -4.76
CA TYR A 17 -7.88 -7.17 -4.76
C TYR A 17 -7.56 -8.38 -5.62
N ARG A 18 -6.81 -8.17 -6.71
CA ARG A 18 -6.43 -9.25 -7.63
C ARG A 18 -5.27 -10.07 -7.09
N THR A 19 -4.50 -9.51 -6.18
CA THR A 19 -3.29 -10.15 -5.68
C THR A 19 -3.50 -10.45 -4.21
N ASP A 20 -3.41 -11.73 -3.85
CA ASP A 20 -3.58 -12.14 -2.47
C ASP A 20 -2.49 -11.57 -1.58
N ASN A 21 -2.86 -11.25 -0.33
CA ASN A 21 -1.93 -10.85 0.72
C ASN A 21 -1.22 -9.53 0.49
N LEU A 22 -1.83 -8.63 -0.27
CA LEU A 22 -1.31 -7.27 -0.39
C LEU A 22 -2.23 -6.30 0.33
N VAL A 23 -1.63 -5.26 0.89
CA VAL A 23 -2.36 -4.20 1.58
C VAL A 23 -1.95 -2.86 0.99
N ILE A 24 -2.75 -1.84 1.26
CA ILE A 24 -2.52 -0.50 0.74
C ILE A 24 -2.10 0.41 1.89
N VAL A 25 -1.08 1.23 1.65
CA VAL A 25 -0.57 2.18 2.62
C VAL A 25 -0.54 3.56 1.96
N HIS A 26 -0.87 4.60 2.73
CA HIS A 26 -0.72 5.97 2.26
C HIS A 26 0.77 6.33 2.20
N GLY A 27 1.26 6.63 1.02
CA GLY A 27 2.63 7.07 0.86
C GLY A 27 2.80 8.54 1.23
N ASP A 28 4.02 8.92 1.56
CA ASP A 28 4.35 10.30 1.90
C ASP A 28 4.47 11.20 0.66
N ASP A 29 4.40 10.61 -0.52
CA ASP A 29 4.41 11.34 -1.79
C ASP A 29 3.00 11.58 -2.34
N GLY A 30 1.97 11.30 -1.53
CA GLY A 30 0.59 11.46 -1.95
C GLY A 30 0.05 10.30 -2.78
N LYS A 31 0.81 9.23 -2.91
CA LYS A 31 0.40 8.06 -3.68
C LYS A 31 -0.04 6.94 -2.76
N PHE A 32 -0.71 5.96 -3.35
CA PHE A 32 -1.16 4.76 -2.64
C PHE A 32 -0.19 3.63 -2.95
N TRP A 33 0.44 3.11 -1.93
CA TRP A 33 1.46 2.06 -2.09
C TRP A 33 0.85 0.71 -1.75
N VAL A 34 1.00 -0.24 -2.66
CA VAL A 34 0.53 -1.60 -2.44
C VAL A 34 1.75 -2.44 -2.07
N VAL A 35 1.71 -3.01 -0.88
CA VAL A 35 2.86 -3.72 -0.29
C VAL A 35 2.38 -4.98 0.42
N THR A 36 3.32 -5.83 0.79
CA THR A 36 3.02 -7.00 1.61
C THR A 36 2.67 -6.56 3.04
N PRO A 37 1.90 -7.39 3.79
CA PRO A 37 1.60 -7.05 5.18
C PRO A 37 2.84 -6.86 6.05
N ALA A 38 3.88 -7.65 5.82
CA ALA A 38 5.13 -7.51 6.58
C ALA A 38 5.78 -6.15 6.33
N GLN A 39 5.80 -5.75 5.07
CA GLN A 39 6.36 -4.44 4.71
C GLN A 39 5.49 -3.31 5.22
N ALA A 40 4.17 -3.49 5.18
CA ALA A 40 3.23 -2.50 5.69
C ALA A 40 3.44 -2.27 7.19
N ALA A 41 3.71 -3.33 7.94
CA ALA A 41 3.99 -3.21 9.36
C ALA A 41 5.23 -2.35 9.62
N LYS A 42 6.27 -2.52 8.80
CA LYS A 42 7.46 -1.70 8.91
C LYS A 42 7.19 -0.25 8.59
N LEU A 43 6.40 -0.01 7.55
CA LEU A 43 6.04 1.35 7.16
C LEU A 43 5.19 2.02 8.23
N GLU A 44 4.29 1.28 8.85
CA GLU A 44 3.47 1.81 9.93
C GLU A 44 4.32 2.29 11.09
N ARG A 45 5.37 1.57 11.41
CA ARG A 45 6.31 1.97 12.46
C ARG A 45 7.03 3.27 12.12
N GLN A 46 7.13 3.57 10.82
CA GLN A 46 7.76 4.80 10.35
C GLN A 46 6.78 5.96 10.24
N GLY A 47 5.50 5.72 10.56
CA GLY A 47 4.50 6.76 10.53
C GLY A 47 3.53 6.71 9.37
N TYR A 48 3.64 5.72 8.49
CA TYR A 48 2.71 5.56 7.39
C TYR A 48 1.40 4.95 7.87
N GLU A 49 0.31 5.28 7.20
CA GLU A 49 -1.01 4.77 7.58
C GLU A 49 -1.53 3.78 6.56
N TRP A 50 -2.23 2.77 7.04
CA TRP A 50 -2.90 1.81 6.17
C TRP A 50 -4.17 2.45 5.61
N VAL A 51 -4.46 2.14 4.35
CA VAL A 51 -5.73 2.49 3.71
C VAL A 51 -6.71 1.36 4.02
N ARG A 52 -7.79 1.71 4.67
CA ARG A 52 -8.82 0.73 5.03
C ARG A 52 -10.16 1.07 4.43
#